data_e92c9d827183131090f374b0d172ddf4
#
_entry.id   e92c9d827183131090f374b0d172ddf4
#
_cell.length_a   1.000
_cell.length_b   1.000
_cell.length_c   1.000
_cell.angle_alpha   90.00
_cell.angle_beta   90.00
_cell.angle_gamma   90.00
#
_symmetry.space_group_name_H-M   'P 1'
#
loop_
_entity.id
_entity.type
_entity.pdbx_description
1 polymer ?
#
loop_
_entity_poly.entity_id
_entity_poly.type
_entity_poly.pdbx_seq_one_letter_code
_entity_poly.pdbx_strand_id
1 'polypeptide(L)'
;MLKFCNNNGQSTIEAAVMIPLLFLLMLLLIQPGIILYDLCVMNYAASETCRVLSTSNDEGISKICEPYAKRRLSAIPQQDNFHLHSGGCSYEIEFNGNQNSQTVNVVIKNQLKPLPIIGFISSIFGMLNENQCFLIQAESSQDLKPD
;
A
#
# COMPACT_ATOMS: atom_id res chain seq x y z
N MET A 1 8.37 -63.15 -11.12
CA MET A 1 8.36 -61.91 -11.88
C MET A 1 8.02 -60.76 -10.92
N LEU A 2 9.06 -60.15 -10.29
CA LEU A 2 8.89 -59.12 -9.29
C LEU A 2 8.69 -57.78 -10.00
N LYS A 3 7.45 -57.23 -9.94
CA LYS A 3 7.15 -55.86 -10.36
C LYS A 3 7.74 -54.91 -9.29
N PHE A 4 8.91 -54.39 -9.54
CA PHE A 4 9.39 -53.22 -8.81
C PHE A 4 8.54 -51.99 -9.22
N CYS A 5 7.50 -51.72 -8.45
CA CYS A 5 6.84 -50.39 -8.51
C CYS A 5 7.85 -49.38 -8.01
N ASN A 6 8.54 -48.73 -8.94
CA ASN A 6 9.52 -47.69 -8.63
C ASN A 6 8.76 -46.38 -8.37
N ASN A 7 8.20 -46.24 -7.17
CA ASN A 7 7.47 -45.02 -6.74
C ASN A 7 8.38 -43.81 -6.60
N ASN A 8 9.71 -43.99 -6.59
CA ASN A 8 10.65 -42.89 -6.43
C ASN A 8 10.66 -41.92 -7.63
N GLY A 9 10.42 -42.44 -8.85
CA GLY A 9 10.32 -41.61 -10.05
C GLY A 9 9.05 -40.74 -10.09
N GLN A 10 7.94 -41.28 -9.59
CA GLN A 10 6.67 -40.58 -9.55
C GLN A 10 6.69 -39.39 -8.59
N SER A 11 7.23 -39.57 -7.37
CA SER A 11 7.38 -38.52 -6.37
C SER A 11 8.27 -37.39 -6.88
N THR A 12 9.32 -37.70 -7.66
CA THR A 12 10.21 -36.68 -8.23
C THR A 12 9.49 -35.84 -9.28
N ILE A 13 8.66 -36.43 -10.12
CA ILE A 13 7.88 -35.74 -11.13
C ILE A 13 6.81 -34.87 -10.46
N GLU A 14 6.11 -35.39 -9.45
CA GLU A 14 5.14 -34.63 -8.66
C GLU A 14 5.79 -33.40 -8.00
N ALA A 15 6.95 -33.57 -7.34
CA ALA A 15 7.69 -32.47 -6.75
C ALA A 15 8.16 -31.44 -7.79
N ALA A 16 8.60 -31.87 -8.97
CA ALA A 16 9.07 -31.01 -10.04
C ALA A 16 7.95 -30.07 -10.56
N VAL A 17 6.69 -30.51 -10.50
CA VAL A 17 5.52 -29.69 -10.87
C VAL A 17 5.04 -28.85 -9.69
N MET A 18 5.01 -29.42 -8.48
CA MET A 18 4.47 -28.73 -7.29
C MET A 18 5.35 -27.57 -6.82
N ILE A 19 6.68 -27.68 -6.93
CA ILE A 19 7.61 -26.63 -6.50
C ILE A 19 7.41 -25.33 -7.31
N PRO A 20 7.42 -25.32 -8.65
CA PRO A 20 7.14 -24.12 -9.42
C PRO A 20 5.75 -23.53 -9.13
N LEU A 21 4.74 -24.38 -8.96
CA LEU A 21 3.38 -23.94 -8.61
C LEU A 21 3.34 -23.24 -7.24
N LEU A 22 4.05 -23.77 -6.24
CA LEU A 22 4.18 -23.15 -4.93
C LEU A 22 4.86 -21.78 -5.03
N PHE A 23 5.94 -21.65 -5.80
CA PHE A 23 6.60 -20.36 -6.02
C PHE A 23 5.69 -19.35 -6.71
N LEU A 24 4.91 -19.78 -7.70
CA LEU A 24 3.94 -18.92 -8.38
C LEU A 24 2.87 -18.43 -7.41
N LEU A 25 2.37 -19.30 -6.53
CA LEU A 25 1.41 -18.95 -5.49
C LEU A 25 2.02 -17.95 -4.48
N MET A 26 3.26 -18.15 -4.07
CA MET A 26 3.99 -17.23 -3.20
C MET A 26 4.13 -15.84 -3.84
N LEU A 27 4.52 -15.77 -5.11
CA LEU A 27 4.62 -14.51 -5.85
C LEU A 27 3.27 -13.80 -5.95
N LEU A 28 2.18 -14.54 -6.12
CA LEU A 28 0.84 -13.98 -6.18
C LEU A 28 0.41 -13.37 -4.84
N LEU A 29 0.88 -13.93 -3.70
CA LEU A 29 0.56 -13.43 -2.36
C LEU A 29 1.42 -12.25 -1.91
N ILE A 30 2.60 -12.06 -2.47
CA ILE A 30 3.52 -10.96 -2.08
C ILE A 30 2.87 -9.61 -2.34
N GLN A 31 2.25 -9.40 -3.49
CA GLN A 31 1.71 -8.07 -3.84
C GLN A 31 0.54 -7.63 -2.94
N PRO A 32 -0.51 -8.44 -2.68
CA PRO A 32 -1.54 -8.03 -1.72
C PRO A 32 -0.95 -7.81 -0.32
N GLY A 33 0.10 -8.55 0.07
CA GLY A 33 0.82 -8.31 1.31
C GLY A 33 1.46 -6.92 1.37
N ILE A 34 2.13 -6.48 0.30
CA ILE A 34 2.71 -5.13 0.18
C ILE A 34 1.61 -4.07 0.25
N ILE A 35 0.52 -4.25 -0.51
CA ILE A 35 -0.61 -3.31 -0.52
C ILE A 35 -1.22 -3.16 0.88
N LEU A 36 -1.44 -4.27 1.59
CA LEU A 36 -1.99 -4.24 2.95
C LEU A 36 -1.03 -3.56 3.93
N TYR A 37 0.27 -3.82 3.83
CA TYR A 37 1.27 -3.16 4.67
C TYR A 37 1.26 -1.65 4.46
N ASP A 38 1.31 -1.19 3.21
CA ASP A 38 1.28 0.23 2.87
C ASP A 38 -0.01 0.89 3.36
N LEU A 39 -1.15 0.24 3.17
CA LEU A 39 -2.44 0.73 3.64
C LEU A 39 -2.49 0.87 5.18
N CYS A 40 -1.94 -0.11 5.91
CA CYS A 40 -1.85 -0.04 7.37
C CYS A 40 -0.99 1.15 7.83
N VAL A 41 0.19 1.33 7.22
CA VAL A 41 1.10 2.44 7.57
C VAL A 41 0.48 3.79 7.20
N MET A 42 -0.18 3.90 6.04
CA MET A 42 -0.85 5.12 5.61
C MET A 42 -2.02 5.49 6.53
N ASN A 43 -2.87 4.53 6.92
CA ASN A 43 -3.97 4.76 7.86
C ASN A 43 -3.45 5.22 9.23
N TYR A 44 -2.38 4.60 9.73
CA TYR A 44 -1.75 5.01 10.97
C TYR A 44 -1.17 6.43 10.86
N ALA A 45 -0.45 6.73 9.77
CA ALA A 45 0.10 8.06 9.53
C ALA A 45 -0.99 9.12 9.40
N ALA A 46 -2.11 8.82 8.72
CA ALA A 46 -3.24 9.72 8.56
C ALA A 46 -3.89 10.03 9.92
N SER A 47 -4.17 9.02 10.74
CA SER A 47 -4.81 9.21 12.04
C SER A 47 -3.93 9.99 13.03
N GLU A 48 -2.64 9.71 13.09
CA GLU A 48 -1.70 10.45 13.93
C GLU A 48 -1.52 11.90 13.45
N THR A 49 -1.46 12.09 12.12
CA THR A 49 -1.35 13.44 11.55
C THR A 49 -2.63 14.24 11.77
N CYS A 50 -3.80 13.61 11.71
CA CYS A 50 -5.08 14.23 11.99
C CYS A 50 -5.13 14.78 13.44
N ARG A 51 -4.58 14.04 14.41
CA ARG A 51 -4.44 14.52 15.80
C ARG A 51 -3.53 15.74 15.92
N VAL A 52 -2.43 15.78 15.17
CA VAL A 52 -1.53 16.94 15.15
C VAL A 52 -2.22 18.13 14.47
N LEU A 53 -2.94 17.88 13.38
CA LEU A 53 -3.69 18.89 12.64
C LEU A 53 -4.78 19.55 13.52
N SER A 54 -5.47 18.76 14.33
CA SER A 54 -6.52 19.24 15.23
C SER A 54 -6.05 20.26 16.27
N THR A 55 -4.74 20.32 16.54
CA THR A 55 -4.11 21.28 17.47
C THR A 55 -3.29 22.35 16.76
N SER A 56 -3.22 22.30 15.42
CA SER A 56 -2.37 23.18 14.62
C SER A 56 -3.17 24.32 14.01
N ASN A 57 -2.55 25.50 13.90
CA ASN A 57 -3.04 26.64 13.13
C ASN A 57 -2.60 26.52 11.66
N ASP A 58 -3.09 27.41 10.79
CA ASP A 58 -2.82 27.37 9.34
C ASP A 58 -1.33 27.35 9.00
N GLU A 59 -0.49 28.10 9.74
CA GLU A 59 0.96 28.07 9.56
C GLU A 59 1.59 26.74 10.02
N GLY A 60 0.98 26.05 10.96
CA GLY A 60 1.43 24.75 11.47
C GLY A 60 1.24 23.62 10.47
N ILE A 61 0.30 23.75 9.53
CA ILE A 61 0.01 22.72 8.54
C ILE A 61 1.27 22.38 7.72
N SER A 62 1.89 23.38 7.10
CA SER A 62 3.08 23.17 6.28
C SER A 62 4.36 22.97 7.11
N LYS A 63 4.47 23.60 8.30
CA LYS A 63 5.68 23.55 9.11
C LYS A 63 5.77 22.33 10.03
N ILE A 64 4.63 21.77 10.44
CA ILE A 64 4.57 20.71 11.46
C ILE A 64 3.89 19.46 10.90
N CYS A 65 2.68 19.58 10.35
CA CYS A 65 1.88 18.41 9.95
C CYS A 65 2.48 17.67 8.74
N GLU A 66 2.92 18.40 7.73
CA GLU A 66 3.50 17.80 6.53
C GLU A 66 4.81 17.03 6.81
N PRO A 67 5.84 17.60 7.48
CA PRO A 67 7.04 16.84 7.82
C PRO A 67 6.76 15.70 8.82
N TYR A 68 5.78 15.86 9.71
CA TYR A 68 5.35 14.80 10.61
C TYR A 68 4.77 13.60 9.84
N ALA A 69 3.83 13.85 8.91
CA ALA A 69 3.25 12.82 8.05
C ALA A 69 4.33 12.11 7.21
N LYS A 70 5.21 12.87 6.56
CA LYS A 70 6.33 12.31 5.78
C LYS A 70 7.24 11.43 6.61
N ARG A 71 7.53 11.80 7.85
CA ARG A 71 8.34 10.99 8.77
C ARG A 71 7.65 9.68 9.12
N ARG A 72 6.32 9.66 9.31
CA ARG A 72 5.57 8.43 9.56
C ARG A 72 5.53 7.53 8.32
N LEU A 73 5.34 8.12 7.15
CA LEU A 73 5.34 7.41 5.87
C LEU A 73 6.72 6.88 5.46
N SER A 74 7.81 7.36 6.05
CA SER A 74 9.15 6.81 5.79
C SER A 74 9.35 5.35 6.25
N ALA A 75 8.40 4.80 7.02
CA ALA A 75 8.37 3.37 7.32
C ALA A 75 8.07 2.49 6.09
N ILE A 76 7.48 3.06 5.04
CA ILE A 76 7.25 2.36 3.78
C ILE A 76 8.52 2.47 2.92
N PRO A 77 9.15 1.33 2.53
CA PRO A 77 10.33 1.34 1.67
C PRO A 77 10.00 1.93 0.30
N GLN A 78 10.64 3.04 -0.05
CA GLN A 78 10.43 3.72 -1.33
C GLN A 78 11.31 3.09 -2.40
N GLN A 79 10.84 2.01 -3.03
CA GLN A 79 11.54 1.36 -4.13
C GLN A 79 10.82 1.65 -5.45
N ASP A 80 11.55 2.15 -6.45
CA ASP A 80 11.05 2.49 -7.79
C ASP A 80 10.37 1.32 -8.52
N ASN A 81 10.67 0.09 -8.09
CA ASN A 81 10.08 -1.12 -8.65
C ASN A 81 8.61 -1.31 -8.23
N PHE A 82 8.22 -0.80 -7.07
CA PHE A 82 6.88 -0.98 -6.50
C PHE A 82 6.07 0.31 -6.43
N HIS A 83 6.73 1.46 -6.36
CA HIS A 83 6.08 2.76 -6.23
C HIS A 83 6.28 3.61 -7.49
N LEU A 84 5.26 4.38 -7.85
CA LEU A 84 5.35 5.38 -8.90
C LEU A 84 5.68 6.73 -8.26
N HIS A 85 6.90 7.22 -8.52
CA HIS A 85 7.30 8.55 -8.08
C HIS A 85 6.94 9.57 -9.15
N SER A 86 5.98 10.44 -8.84
CA SER A 86 5.63 11.59 -9.69
C SER A 86 6.22 12.85 -9.05
N GLY A 87 7.22 13.45 -9.71
CA GLY A 87 7.79 14.73 -9.26
C GLY A 87 8.60 14.69 -7.95
N GLY A 88 9.16 13.53 -7.58
CA GLY A 88 10.03 13.38 -6.40
C GLY A 88 9.28 13.25 -5.06
N CYS A 89 7.96 13.28 -5.05
CA CYS A 89 7.12 13.00 -3.89
C CYS A 89 6.34 11.72 -4.11
N SER A 90 6.54 10.75 -3.20
CA SER A 90 5.88 9.44 -3.28
C SER A 90 4.43 9.47 -2.83
N TYR A 91 4.04 10.46 -2.04
CA TYR A 91 2.72 10.57 -1.42
C TYR A 91 2.12 11.92 -1.73
N GLU A 92 0.85 11.91 -2.10
CA GLU A 92 0.01 13.09 -2.12
C GLU A 92 -0.72 13.17 -0.78
N ILE A 93 -0.49 14.23 -0.02
CA ILE A 93 -1.07 14.44 1.30
C ILE A 93 -1.95 15.69 1.25
N GLU A 94 -3.23 15.50 1.48
CA GLU A 94 -4.22 16.58 1.53
C GLU A 94 -4.63 16.82 2.98
N PHE A 95 -4.58 18.07 3.41
CA PHE A 95 -5.01 18.52 4.72
C PHE A 95 -6.25 19.40 4.59
N ASN A 96 -7.31 19.04 5.28
CA ASN A 96 -8.55 19.80 5.30
C ASN A 96 -8.91 20.14 6.74
N GLY A 97 -9.08 21.46 7.00
CA GLY A 97 -9.40 21.98 8.33
C GLY A 97 -8.17 22.34 9.16
N ASN A 98 -8.41 22.97 10.31
CA ASN A 98 -7.42 23.42 11.29
C ASN A 98 -8.04 23.38 12.70
N GLN A 99 -7.32 23.86 13.73
CA GLN A 99 -7.81 23.92 15.12
C GLN A 99 -9.13 24.68 15.32
N ASN A 100 -9.52 25.55 14.37
CA ASN A 100 -10.74 26.35 14.44
C ASN A 100 -11.90 25.74 13.65
N SER A 101 -11.64 24.67 12.90
CA SER A 101 -12.65 23.96 12.10
C SER A 101 -13.50 23.07 12.99
N GLN A 102 -14.70 22.73 12.53
CA GLN A 102 -15.57 21.77 13.20
C GLN A 102 -15.03 20.35 13.06
N THR A 103 -14.51 20.04 11.86
CA THR A 103 -13.90 18.75 11.53
C THR A 103 -12.55 18.98 10.89
N VAL A 104 -11.63 18.07 11.13
CA VAL A 104 -10.34 17.99 10.44
C VAL A 104 -10.24 16.65 9.71
N ASN A 105 -9.65 16.68 8.51
CA ASN A 105 -9.49 15.49 7.68
C ASN A 105 -8.10 15.46 7.04
N VAL A 106 -7.47 14.29 7.04
CA VAL A 106 -6.19 14.05 6.38
C VAL A 106 -6.37 12.89 5.40
N VAL A 107 -6.06 13.15 4.14
CA VAL A 107 -6.11 12.14 3.07
C VAL A 107 -4.69 11.92 2.55
N ILE A 108 -4.26 10.66 2.53
CA ILE A 108 -2.96 10.25 2.00
C ILE A 108 -3.21 9.32 0.82
N LYS A 109 -2.65 9.66 -0.34
CA LYS A 109 -2.76 8.87 -1.57
C LYS A 109 -1.39 8.35 -1.97
N ASN A 110 -1.32 7.12 -2.45
CA ASN A 110 -0.10 6.49 -2.98
C ASN A 110 -0.43 5.68 -4.23
N GLN A 111 0.51 5.61 -5.16
CA GLN A 111 0.38 4.84 -6.40
C GLN A 111 1.40 3.70 -6.41
N LEU A 112 0.92 2.47 -6.47
CA LEU A 112 1.74 1.25 -6.52
C LEU A 112 1.75 0.66 -7.92
N LYS A 113 2.95 0.30 -8.39
CA LYS A 113 3.12 -0.45 -9.63
C LYS A 113 2.75 -1.91 -9.42
N PRO A 114 1.89 -2.49 -10.27
CA PRO A 114 1.62 -3.92 -10.20
C PRO A 114 2.85 -4.72 -10.63
N LEU A 115 3.09 -5.84 -9.95
CA LEU A 115 4.03 -6.86 -10.44
C LEU A 115 3.56 -7.40 -11.79
N PRO A 116 4.47 -7.83 -12.69
CA PRO A 116 4.12 -8.19 -14.08
C PRO A 116 2.97 -9.20 -14.20
N ILE A 117 2.94 -10.21 -13.34
CA ILE A 117 1.90 -11.25 -13.35
C ILE A 117 0.55 -10.68 -12.89
N ILE A 118 0.56 -9.91 -11.81
CA ILE A 118 -0.65 -9.31 -11.24
C ILE A 118 -1.13 -8.15 -12.11
N GLY A 119 -0.23 -7.39 -12.71
CA GLY A 119 -0.56 -6.35 -13.68
C GLY A 119 -1.35 -6.89 -14.86
N PHE A 120 -0.96 -8.06 -15.40
CA PHE A 120 -1.70 -8.71 -16.46
C PHE A 120 -3.11 -9.14 -16.02
N ILE A 121 -3.24 -9.77 -14.85
CA ILE A 121 -4.54 -10.17 -14.29
C ILE A 121 -5.41 -8.93 -14.00
N SER A 122 -4.85 -7.90 -13.36
CA SER A 122 -5.58 -6.68 -12.99
C SER A 122 -6.05 -5.87 -14.18
N SER A 123 -5.30 -5.91 -15.32
CA SER A 123 -5.72 -5.26 -16.57
C SER A 123 -6.95 -5.92 -17.17
N ILE A 124 -7.07 -7.24 -17.05
CA ILE A 124 -8.26 -7.99 -17.51
C ILE A 124 -9.50 -7.62 -16.68
N PHE A 125 -9.33 -7.41 -15.39
CA PHE A 125 -10.43 -7.04 -14.48
C PHE A 125 -10.69 -5.53 -14.38
N GLY A 126 -9.94 -4.68 -15.09
CA GLY A 126 -10.11 -3.24 -15.07
C GLY A 126 -9.84 -2.57 -13.71
N MET A 127 -8.98 -3.17 -12.87
CA MET A 127 -8.64 -2.68 -11.52
C MET A 127 -7.52 -1.63 -11.51
N LEU A 128 -6.96 -1.32 -12.66
CA LEU A 128 -5.84 -0.39 -12.80
C LEU A 128 -6.33 0.99 -13.22
N ASN A 129 -5.69 2.03 -12.69
CA ASN A 129 -5.92 3.41 -13.07
C ASN A 129 -5.35 3.69 -14.49
N GLU A 130 -5.60 4.88 -15.06
CA GLU A 130 -5.08 5.33 -16.37
C GLU A 130 -3.55 5.15 -16.50
N ASN A 131 -2.81 5.26 -15.40
CA ASN A 131 -1.37 5.03 -15.33
C ASN A 131 -0.98 3.56 -15.14
N GLN A 132 -1.91 2.62 -15.23
CA GLN A 132 -1.71 1.19 -14.97
C GLN A 132 -1.15 0.90 -13.56
N CYS A 133 -1.54 1.69 -12.56
CA CYS A 133 -1.13 1.57 -11.17
C CYS A 133 -2.34 1.35 -10.26
N PHE A 134 -2.09 0.72 -9.09
CA PHE A 134 -3.08 0.67 -8.01
C PHE A 134 -3.04 1.98 -7.24
N LEU A 135 -4.17 2.67 -7.15
CA LEU A 135 -4.33 3.82 -6.27
C LEU A 135 -4.75 3.33 -4.88
N ILE A 136 -3.94 3.63 -3.87
CA ILE A 136 -4.23 3.36 -2.47
C ILE A 136 -4.49 4.70 -1.79
N GLN A 137 -5.58 4.77 -1.05
CA GLN A 137 -5.97 5.96 -0.30
C GLN A 137 -6.25 5.60 1.15
N ALA A 138 -5.70 6.38 2.07
CA ALA A 138 -6.00 6.34 3.49
C ALA A 138 -6.58 7.69 3.91
N GLU A 139 -7.69 7.66 4.62
CA GLU A 139 -8.38 8.84 5.09
C GLU A 139 -8.64 8.73 6.60
N SER A 140 -8.42 9.83 7.31
CA SER A 140 -8.76 9.95 8.73
C SER A 140 -9.41 11.29 8.99
N SER A 141 -10.56 11.28 9.66
CA SER A 141 -11.30 12.46 10.07
C SER A 141 -11.49 12.48 11.59
N GLN A 142 -11.48 13.68 12.17
CA GLN A 142 -11.74 13.90 13.59
C GLN A 142 -12.64 15.11 13.77
N ASP A 143 -13.69 14.94 14.57
CA ASP A 143 -14.57 16.03 15.00
C ASP A 143 -13.98 16.72 16.20
N LEU A 144 -13.83 18.06 16.12
CA LEU A 144 -13.26 18.90 17.17
C LEU A 144 -14.30 19.49 18.10
N LYS A 145 -15.53 19.65 17.61
CA LYS A 145 -16.66 20.16 18.38
C LYS A 145 -17.79 19.13 18.30
N PRO A 146 -18.07 18.38 19.38
CA PRO A 146 -19.33 17.66 19.48
C PRO A 146 -20.48 18.66 19.52
N ASP A 147 -21.54 18.39 18.77
CA ASP A 147 -22.79 19.16 18.77
C ASP A 147 -23.42 19.28 20.19
#